data_6c667006c5efc13bcb97e7ac1e0cb7e5
#
_entry.id   6c667006c5efc13bcb97e7ac1e0cb7e5
#
_cell.length_a   1.000
_cell.length_b   1.000
_cell.length_c   1.000
_cell.angle_alpha   90.00
_cell.angle_beta   90.00
_cell.angle_gamma   90.00
#
_symmetry.space_group_name_H-M   'P 1'
#
loop_
_entity.id
_entity.type
_entity.pdbx_description
1 polymer ?
#
loop_
_entity_poly.entity_id
_entity_poly.type
_entity_poly.pdbx_seq_one_letter_code
_entity_poly.pdbx_strand_id
1 'polypeptide(L)'
;IAYLLSGHALEGAVTRSDLLHGWISGLYLSQCPAAEEDHFVELVQQLAKGGLTVCIQTDGRNPALLERLIGLNALAKVQLNIPGPASVYEALYGSAPTKDELAKTIELVKAFPDHEIRFLATPLSGPEGARWPNRDEAGEAARMVFEACGDHQLPYAIAAVTPEMPQGMQGLEPVADPMMLKYRSASREFLFKADIAK
;
A
#
# COMPACT_ATOMS: atom_id res chain seq x y z
N ILE A 1 7.83 -16.57 4.54
CA ILE A 1 8.18 -15.25 5.13
C ILE A 1 8.16 -14.23 4.00
N ALA A 2 7.45 -13.15 4.19
CA ALA A 2 7.41 -12.02 3.28
C ALA A 2 8.14 -10.83 3.92
N TYR A 3 8.87 -10.07 3.12
CA TYR A 3 9.55 -8.86 3.56
C TYR A 3 9.03 -7.64 2.81
N LEU A 4 8.90 -6.52 3.50
CA LEU A 4 8.63 -5.22 2.92
C LEU A 4 9.97 -4.52 2.68
N LEU A 5 10.27 -4.24 1.40
CA LEU A 5 11.50 -3.58 1.00
C LEU A 5 11.19 -2.45 0.02
N SER A 6 11.95 -1.37 0.07
CA SER A 6 12.00 -0.38 -1.02
C SER A 6 12.84 -0.91 -2.17
N GLY A 7 12.64 -0.39 -3.39
CA GLY A 7 13.44 -0.80 -4.55
C GLY A 7 14.95 -0.72 -4.32
N HIS A 8 15.42 0.33 -3.67
CA HIS A 8 16.85 0.50 -3.33
C HIS A 8 17.44 -0.59 -2.42
N ALA A 9 16.63 -1.15 -1.52
CA ALA A 9 17.10 -2.22 -0.63
C ALA A 9 17.40 -3.53 -1.36
N LEU A 10 16.96 -3.66 -2.62
CA LEU A 10 17.15 -4.83 -3.46
C LEU A 10 18.19 -4.62 -4.56
N GLU A 11 18.84 -3.48 -4.60
CA GLU A 11 19.87 -3.20 -5.61
C GLU A 11 20.97 -4.27 -5.55
N GLY A 12 21.18 -4.97 -6.66
CA GLY A 12 22.12 -6.10 -6.74
C GLY A 12 21.56 -7.46 -6.33
N ALA A 13 20.36 -7.57 -5.78
CA ALA A 13 19.73 -8.85 -5.49
C ALA A 13 19.02 -9.40 -6.75
N VAL A 14 19.48 -10.51 -7.27
CA VAL A 14 19.00 -11.06 -8.56
C VAL A 14 18.29 -12.40 -8.43
N THR A 15 18.53 -13.16 -7.37
CA THR A 15 17.96 -14.49 -7.18
C THR A 15 17.48 -14.73 -5.76
N ARG A 16 16.59 -15.73 -5.61
CA ARG A 16 16.14 -16.19 -4.30
C ARG A 16 17.29 -16.66 -3.40
N SER A 17 18.32 -17.27 -3.97
CA SER A 17 19.49 -17.75 -3.23
C SER A 17 20.36 -16.60 -2.73
N ASP A 18 20.37 -15.47 -3.43
CA ASP A 18 21.10 -14.27 -3.02
C ASP A 18 20.40 -13.58 -1.84
N LEU A 19 19.08 -13.80 -1.72
CA LEU A 19 18.25 -13.30 -0.65
C LEU A 19 18.07 -14.38 0.43
N LEU A 20 18.79 -14.26 1.53
CA LEU A 20 18.63 -15.09 2.72
C LEU A 20 18.71 -16.61 2.49
N HIS A 21 19.56 -17.06 1.59
CA HIS A 21 19.82 -18.48 1.37
C HIS A 21 18.55 -19.32 1.14
N GLY A 22 17.58 -18.76 0.41
CA GLY A 22 16.34 -19.45 0.08
C GLY A 22 15.26 -19.45 1.18
N TRP A 23 15.43 -18.68 2.25
CA TRP A 23 14.45 -18.55 3.32
C TRP A 23 13.29 -17.60 2.96
N ILE A 24 13.54 -16.68 2.03
CA ILE A 24 12.51 -15.76 1.51
C ILE A 24 11.78 -16.43 0.33
N SER A 25 10.46 -16.53 0.42
CA SER A 25 9.63 -17.03 -0.65
C SER A 25 8.97 -15.93 -1.49
N GLY A 26 8.89 -14.70 -0.95
CA GLY A 26 8.26 -13.57 -1.63
C GLY A 26 8.61 -12.22 -1.01
N LEU A 27 8.37 -11.19 -1.78
CA LEU A 27 8.66 -9.80 -1.45
C LEU A 27 7.46 -8.92 -1.69
N TYR A 28 7.23 -7.98 -0.76
CA TYR A 28 6.34 -6.84 -0.98
C TYR A 28 7.20 -5.64 -1.35
N LEU A 29 7.03 -5.14 -2.56
CA LEU A 29 7.72 -3.96 -3.06
C LEU A 29 6.77 -2.78 -3.06
N SER A 30 7.22 -1.66 -2.53
CA SER A 30 6.45 -0.42 -2.50
C SER A 30 7.34 0.76 -2.88
N GLN A 31 6.74 1.73 -3.52
CA GLN A 31 7.33 3.02 -3.88
C GLN A 31 8.58 2.91 -4.76
N CYS A 32 8.55 3.65 -5.83
CA CYS A 32 9.65 3.85 -6.74
C CYS A 32 9.76 5.34 -7.07
N PRO A 33 10.92 5.98 -6.94
CA PRO A 33 11.12 7.32 -7.45
C PRO A 33 10.86 7.36 -8.95
N ALA A 34 10.22 8.43 -9.44
CA ALA A 34 9.89 8.57 -10.87
C ALA A 34 11.09 8.43 -11.80
N ALA A 35 12.27 8.85 -11.36
CA ALA A 35 13.51 8.72 -12.14
C ALA A 35 14.02 7.27 -12.28
N GLU A 36 13.47 6.33 -11.51
CA GLU A 36 13.95 4.94 -11.44
C GLU A 36 12.91 3.91 -11.89
N GLU A 37 11.80 4.33 -12.46
CA GLU A 37 10.69 3.44 -12.85
C GLU A 37 11.13 2.32 -13.80
N ASP A 38 11.97 2.62 -14.78
CA ASP A 38 12.44 1.61 -15.74
C ASP A 38 13.32 0.55 -15.04
N HIS A 39 14.22 0.99 -14.17
CA HIS A 39 15.04 0.09 -13.36
C HIS A 39 14.17 -0.75 -12.41
N PHE A 40 13.15 -0.16 -11.80
CA PHE A 40 12.22 -0.88 -10.92
C PHE A 40 11.43 -1.97 -11.67
N VAL A 41 10.96 -1.68 -12.88
CA VAL A 41 10.30 -2.67 -13.75
C VAL A 41 11.23 -3.83 -14.09
N GLU A 42 12.49 -3.54 -14.46
CA GLU A 42 13.51 -4.56 -14.72
C GLU A 42 13.80 -5.41 -13.47
N LEU A 43 13.93 -4.78 -12.31
CA LEU A 43 14.13 -5.47 -11.03
C LEU A 43 13.00 -6.45 -10.73
N VAL A 44 11.74 -6.03 -10.87
CA VAL A 44 10.57 -6.90 -10.67
C VAL A 44 10.64 -8.12 -11.59
N GLN A 45 10.99 -7.93 -12.86
CA GLN A 45 11.16 -9.06 -13.80
C GLN A 45 12.28 -10.00 -13.37
N GLN A 46 13.42 -9.48 -12.93
CA GLN A 46 14.56 -10.29 -12.50
C GLN A 46 14.22 -11.11 -11.25
N LEU A 47 13.57 -10.50 -10.26
CA LEU A 47 13.14 -11.18 -9.03
C LEU A 47 12.16 -12.32 -9.33
N ALA A 48 11.17 -12.07 -10.19
CA ALA A 48 10.22 -13.10 -10.59
C ALA A 48 10.89 -14.25 -11.39
N LYS A 49 11.80 -13.93 -12.32
CA LYS A 49 12.61 -14.93 -13.04
C LYS A 49 13.50 -15.74 -12.10
N GLY A 50 13.97 -15.13 -11.01
CA GLY A 50 14.70 -15.79 -9.92
C GLY A 50 13.84 -16.70 -9.04
N GLY A 51 12.54 -16.81 -9.30
CA GLY A 51 11.62 -17.70 -8.57
C GLY A 51 11.03 -17.09 -7.29
N LEU A 52 11.14 -15.77 -7.10
CA LEU A 52 10.50 -15.09 -5.99
C LEU A 52 9.04 -14.74 -6.32
N THR A 53 8.17 -14.87 -5.34
CA THR A 53 6.81 -14.34 -5.40
C THR A 53 6.86 -12.83 -5.18
N VAL A 54 6.47 -12.04 -6.19
CA VAL A 54 6.50 -10.57 -6.10
C VAL A 54 5.10 -10.03 -5.87
N CYS A 55 4.94 -9.25 -4.83
CA CYS A 55 3.73 -8.50 -4.50
C CYS A 55 4.01 -7.00 -4.59
N ILE A 56 3.13 -6.24 -5.22
CA ILE A 56 3.26 -4.79 -5.34
C ILE A 56 2.30 -4.10 -4.39
N GLN A 57 2.82 -3.10 -3.69
CA GLN A 57 2.02 -2.13 -2.94
C GLN A 57 2.07 -0.79 -3.65
N THR A 58 0.91 -0.21 -3.89
CA THR A 58 0.76 1.14 -4.47
C THR A 58 -0.04 2.02 -3.52
N ASP A 59 0.19 3.31 -3.59
CA ASP A 59 -0.58 4.33 -2.88
C ASP A 59 -1.58 5.08 -3.78
N GLY A 60 -1.68 4.69 -5.05
CA GLY A 60 -2.65 5.25 -5.98
C GLY A 60 -2.16 6.43 -6.81
N ARG A 61 -0.95 6.96 -6.57
CA ARG A 61 -0.42 8.15 -7.25
C ARG A 61 0.19 7.88 -8.63
N ASN A 62 0.49 6.63 -8.95
CA ASN A 62 1.14 6.27 -10.21
C ASN A 62 0.48 5.05 -10.88
N PRO A 63 -0.72 5.22 -11.46
CA PRO A 63 -1.41 4.14 -12.16
C PRO A 63 -0.65 3.66 -13.40
N ALA A 64 0.15 4.52 -14.06
CA ALA A 64 0.91 4.16 -15.24
C ALA A 64 2.02 3.14 -14.93
N LEU A 65 2.76 3.33 -13.84
CA LEU A 65 3.73 2.35 -13.38
C LEU A 65 3.05 1.04 -12.98
N LEU A 66 1.92 1.11 -12.26
CA LEU A 66 1.17 -0.09 -11.87
C LEU A 66 0.71 -0.89 -13.10
N GLU A 67 0.21 -0.22 -14.13
CA GLU A 67 -0.22 -0.87 -15.39
C GLU A 67 0.96 -1.59 -16.08
N ARG A 68 2.12 -0.95 -16.12
CA ARG A 68 3.37 -1.57 -16.64
C ARG A 68 3.75 -2.82 -15.84
N LEU A 69 3.71 -2.75 -14.51
CA LEU A 69 4.06 -3.87 -13.63
C LEU A 69 3.08 -5.04 -13.78
N ILE A 70 1.79 -4.78 -13.85
CA ILE A 70 0.77 -5.81 -14.11
C ILE A 70 0.99 -6.47 -15.47
N GLY A 71 1.34 -5.68 -16.49
CA GLY A 71 1.65 -6.19 -17.85
C GLY A 71 2.82 -7.15 -17.92
N LEU A 72 3.68 -7.20 -16.91
CA LEU A 72 4.79 -8.19 -16.86
C LEU A 72 4.33 -9.63 -16.64
N ASN A 73 3.09 -9.84 -16.17
CA ASN A 73 2.57 -11.16 -15.73
C ASN A 73 3.50 -11.88 -14.71
N ALA A 74 4.16 -11.10 -13.88
CA ALA A 74 5.18 -11.56 -12.92
C ALA A 74 4.75 -11.35 -11.46
N LEU A 75 3.60 -10.73 -11.24
CA LEU A 75 3.09 -10.40 -9.91
C LEU A 75 2.19 -11.52 -9.39
N ALA A 76 2.26 -11.75 -8.08
CA ALA A 76 1.35 -12.64 -7.37
C ALA A 76 0.20 -11.89 -6.70
N LYS A 77 0.45 -10.67 -6.23
CA LYS A 77 -0.55 -9.86 -5.53
C LYS A 77 -0.34 -8.36 -5.78
N VAL A 78 -1.44 -7.62 -5.80
CA VAL A 78 -1.44 -6.15 -5.84
C VAL A 78 -2.23 -5.61 -4.67
N GLN A 79 -1.65 -4.67 -3.92
CA GLN A 79 -2.30 -4.01 -2.80
C GLN A 79 -2.32 -2.49 -3.00
N LEU A 80 -3.49 -1.88 -2.85
CA LEU A 80 -3.65 -0.43 -2.79
C LEU A 80 -3.76 0.01 -1.33
N ASN A 81 -2.80 0.79 -0.86
CA ASN A 81 -2.73 1.34 0.49
C ASN A 81 -3.15 2.81 0.49
N ILE A 82 -4.22 3.12 1.17
CA ILE A 82 -4.73 4.48 1.38
C ILE A 82 -4.37 4.89 2.81
N PRO A 83 -3.42 5.82 3.03
CA PRO A 83 -2.99 6.19 4.38
C PRO A 83 -3.94 7.18 5.07
N GLY A 84 -4.77 7.88 4.29
CA GLY A 84 -5.66 8.92 4.79
C GLY A 84 -6.21 9.80 3.67
N PRO A 85 -6.80 10.95 3.99
CA PRO A 85 -7.21 11.97 3.02
C PRO A 85 -6.01 12.67 2.37
N ALA A 86 -6.28 13.61 1.45
CA ALA A 86 -5.24 14.35 0.72
C ALA A 86 -4.19 14.99 1.64
N SER A 87 -4.61 15.56 2.77
CA SER A 87 -3.69 16.17 3.76
C SER A 87 -2.70 15.17 4.38
N VAL A 88 -3.14 13.92 4.59
CA VAL A 88 -2.26 12.85 5.08
C VAL A 88 -1.27 12.41 3.99
N TYR A 89 -1.73 12.31 2.75
CA TYR A 89 -0.85 12.04 1.61
C TYR A 89 0.22 13.12 1.44
N GLU A 90 -0.17 14.38 1.53
CA GLU A 90 0.76 15.52 1.43
C GLU A 90 1.81 15.47 2.54
N ALA A 91 1.39 15.15 3.78
CA ALA A 91 2.31 15.03 4.91
C ALA A 91 3.29 13.86 4.76
N LEU A 92 2.87 12.73 4.17
CA LEU A 92 3.70 11.53 4.02
C LEU A 92 4.55 11.55 2.75
N TYR A 93 4.00 12.06 1.65
CA TYR A 93 4.54 11.85 0.30
C TYR A 93 4.70 13.13 -0.51
N GLY A 94 4.28 14.29 0.03
CA GLY A 94 4.34 15.58 -0.65
C GLY A 94 3.21 15.82 -1.68
N SER A 95 2.42 14.82 -2.03
CA SER A 95 1.26 14.94 -2.93
C SER A 95 0.25 13.84 -2.73
N ALA A 96 -1.02 14.13 -2.97
CA ALA A 96 -2.10 13.14 -3.02
C ALA A 96 -2.37 12.71 -4.48
N PRO A 97 -2.94 11.51 -4.70
CA PRO A 97 -3.45 11.15 -6.01
C PRO A 97 -4.62 12.06 -6.40
N THR A 98 -4.72 12.39 -7.66
CA THR A 98 -5.94 12.97 -8.22
C THR A 98 -7.08 11.93 -8.18
N LYS A 99 -8.32 12.40 -8.31
CA LYS A 99 -9.47 11.50 -8.39
C LYS A 99 -9.34 10.50 -9.55
N ASP A 100 -8.86 10.94 -10.70
CA ASP A 100 -8.71 10.11 -11.89
C ASP A 100 -7.58 9.07 -11.74
N GLU A 101 -6.46 9.46 -11.13
CA GLU A 101 -5.36 8.52 -10.82
C GLU A 101 -5.83 7.44 -9.85
N LEU A 102 -6.54 7.84 -8.80
CA LEU A 102 -7.09 6.89 -7.82
C LEU A 102 -8.13 5.96 -8.45
N ALA A 103 -9.05 6.50 -9.27
CA ALA A 103 -10.05 5.72 -9.99
C ALA A 103 -9.40 4.68 -10.92
N LYS A 104 -8.41 5.10 -11.72
CA LYS A 104 -7.65 4.21 -12.59
C LYS A 104 -6.90 3.15 -11.80
N THR A 105 -6.27 3.52 -10.68
CA THR A 105 -5.58 2.56 -9.81
C THR A 105 -6.54 1.53 -9.24
N ILE A 106 -7.71 1.96 -8.73
CA ILE A 106 -8.74 1.05 -8.19
C ILE A 106 -9.21 0.07 -9.27
N GLU A 107 -9.42 0.55 -10.51
CA GLU A 107 -9.80 -0.30 -11.64
C GLU A 107 -8.75 -1.38 -11.92
N LEU A 108 -7.48 -1.00 -12.02
CA LEU A 108 -6.36 -1.91 -12.24
C LEU A 108 -6.23 -2.95 -11.12
N VAL A 109 -6.34 -2.50 -9.87
CA VAL A 109 -6.25 -3.38 -8.69
C VAL A 109 -7.41 -4.36 -8.65
N LYS A 110 -8.66 -3.93 -8.88
CA LYS A 110 -9.84 -4.81 -8.93
C LYS A 110 -9.78 -5.85 -10.04
N ALA A 111 -9.12 -5.53 -11.16
CA ALA A 111 -8.94 -6.47 -12.27
C ALA A 111 -7.88 -7.53 -11.98
N PHE A 112 -7.02 -7.34 -10.98
CA PHE A 112 -5.98 -8.30 -10.62
C PHE A 112 -6.55 -9.43 -9.75
N PRO A 113 -6.25 -10.72 -10.03
CA PRO A 113 -6.89 -11.86 -9.35
C PRO A 113 -6.71 -11.88 -7.83
N ASP A 114 -5.48 -11.70 -7.33
CA ASP A 114 -5.20 -11.56 -5.89
C ASP A 114 -4.90 -10.09 -5.56
N HIS A 115 -5.90 -9.41 -5.06
CA HIS A 115 -5.80 -7.99 -4.76
C HIS A 115 -6.39 -7.61 -3.41
N GLU A 116 -5.97 -6.47 -2.91
CA GLU A 116 -6.51 -5.88 -1.70
C GLU A 116 -6.51 -4.35 -1.80
N ILE A 117 -7.59 -3.73 -1.37
CA ILE A 117 -7.69 -2.28 -1.20
C ILE A 117 -7.92 -2.01 0.28
N ARG A 118 -7.06 -1.18 0.89
CA ARG A 118 -7.11 -0.99 2.34
C ARG A 118 -6.77 0.42 2.80
N PHE A 119 -7.38 0.82 3.90
CA PHE A 119 -6.83 1.86 4.75
C PHE A 119 -5.62 1.28 5.49
N LEU A 120 -4.47 1.89 5.29
CA LEU A 120 -3.26 1.52 6.02
C LEU A 120 -2.88 2.69 6.94
N ALA A 121 -3.33 2.63 8.18
CA ALA A 121 -2.98 3.64 9.17
C ALA A 121 -1.45 3.72 9.29
N THR A 122 -0.91 4.87 8.86
CA THR A 122 0.52 5.16 8.83
C THR A 122 0.79 6.31 9.78
N PRO A 123 1.78 6.21 10.66
CA PRO A 123 2.07 7.28 11.62
C PRO A 123 2.54 8.55 10.92
N LEU A 124 2.10 9.69 11.45
CA LEU A 124 2.41 11.02 10.96
C LEU A 124 3.36 11.72 11.94
N SER A 125 4.39 12.37 11.43
CA SER A 125 5.21 13.27 12.21
C SER A 125 4.50 14.60 12.39
N GLY A 126 4.48 15.12 13.60
CA GLY A 126 3.90 16.43 13.92
C GLY A 126 4.72 17.19 14.95
N PRO A 127 4.38 18.46 15.22
CA PRO A 127 5.11 19.31 16.19
C PRO A 127 5.11 18.73 17.61
N GLU A 128 4.09 17.98 17.97
CA GLU A 128 3.92 17.34 19.28
C GLU A 128 4.44 15.89 19.32
N GLY A 129 5.12 15.44 18.26
CA GLY A 129 5.60 14.08 18.11
C GLY A 129 4.81 13.26 17.07
N ALA A 130 5.06 11.96 17.04
CA ALA A 130 4.37 11.05 16.14
C ALA A 130 2.94 10.76 16.61
N ARG A 131 2.00 10.74 15.68
CA ARG A 131 0.60 10.36 15.94
C ARG A 131 0.06 9.39 14.90
N TRP A 132 -0.92 8.62 15.27
CA TRP A 132 -1.75 7.87 14.33
C TRP A 132 -2.80 8.77 13.65
N PRO A 133 -3.28 8.42 12.45
CA PRO A 133 -4.48 9.04 11.89
C PRO A 133 -5.63 8.97 12.90
N ASN A 134 -6.49 9.97 12.88
CA ASN A 134 -7.70 9.96 13.71
C ASN A 134 -8.87 9.25 12.98
N ARG A 135 -10.02 9.11 13.66
CA ARG A 135 -11.23 8.49 13.11
C ARG A 135 -11.73 9.19 11.83
N ASP A 136 -11.69 10.50 11.83
CA ASP A 136 -12.26 11.30 10.73
C ASP A 136 -11.35 11.19 9.49
N GLU A 137 -10.02 11.14 9.67
CA GLU A 137 -9.06 10.89 8.59
C GLU A 137 -9.29 9.52 7.95
N ALA A 138 -9.66 8.49 8.72
CA ALA A 138 -10.01 7.17 8.16
C ALA A 138 -11.33 7.21 7.39
N GLY A 139 -12.34 7.95 7.88
CA GLY A 139 -13.61 8.16 7.18
C GLY A 139 -13.43 8.91 5.85
N GLU A 140 -12.65 9.99 5.87
CA GLU A 140 -12.32 10.78 4.69
C GLU A 140 -11.54 9.95 3.64
N ALA A 141 -10.63 9.07 4.07
CA ALA A 141 -9.94 8.14 3.20
C ALA A 141 -10.92 7.20 2.48
N ALA A 142 -11.89 6.65 3.21
CA ALA A 142 -12.92 5.80 2.64
C ALA A 142 -13.86 6.59 1.69
N ARG A 143 -14.19 7.84 2.03
CA ARG A 143 -14.94 8.75 1.16
C ARG A 143 -14.21 8.98 -0.16
N MET A 144 -12.93 9.28 -0.11
CA MET A 144 -12.10 9.51 -1.29
C MET A 144 -12.08 8.29 -2.22
N VAL A 145 -11.97 7.08 -1.66
CA VAL A 145 -12.05 5.83 -2.41
C VAL A 145 -13.44 5.65 -3.05
N PHE A 146 -14.50 5.87 -2.27
CA PHE A 146 -15.88 5.80 -2.80
C PHE A 146 -16.12 6.81 -3.93
N GLU A 147 -15.71 8.06 -3.77
CA GLU A 147 -15.86 9.10 -4.79
C GLU A 147 -15.11 8.77 -6.10
N ALA A 148 -13.99 8.01 -5.99
CA ALA A 148 -13.23 7.56 -7.15
C ALA A 148 -13.88 6.38 -7.89
N CYS A 149 -14.49 5.43 -7.17
CA CYS A 149 -15.00 4.20 -7.78
C CYS A 149 -16.54 4.11 -7.87
N GLY A 150 -17.29 4.91 -7.08
CA GLY A 150 -18.75 4.88 -7.03
C GLY A 150 -19.36 3.60 -6.43
N ASP A 151 -18.58 2.74 -5.78
CA ASP A 151 -18.99 1.42 -5.32
C ASP A 151 -18.98 1.30 -3.80
N HIS A 152 -20.14 1.43 -3.16
CA HIS A 152 -20.31 1.22 -1.71
C HIS A 152 -20.02 -0.22 -1.24
N GLN A 153 -20.04 -1.20 -2.15
CA GLN A 153 -19.81 -2.61 -1.85
C GLN A 153 -18.35 -3.02 -2.04
N LEU A 154 -17.46 -2.08 -2.36
CA LEU A 154 -16.04 -2.36 -2.49
C LEU A 154 -15.50 -2.96 -1.19
N PRO A 155 -14.87 -4.16 -1.22
CA PRO A 155 -14.15 -4.69 -0.08
C PRO A 155 -13.01 -3.74 0.32
N TYR A 156 -12.97 -3.36 1.59
CA TYR A 156 -12.00 -2.39 2.11
C TYR A 156 -11.43 -2.87 3.44
N ALA A 157 -10.17 -3.23 3.45
CA ALA A 157 -9.52 -3.70 4.66
C ALA A 157 -9.02 -2.52 5.52
N ILE A 158 -9.09 -2.65 6.82
CA ILE A 158 -8.55 -1.69 7.79
C ILE A 158 -7.32 -2.31 8.44
N ALA A 159 -6.16 -1.73 8.22
CA ALA A 159 -4.89 -2.19 8.76
C ALA A 159 -4.07 -1.01 9.32
N ALA A 160 -3.06 -1.32 10.10
CA ALA A 160 -2.06 -0.36 10.55
C ALA A 160 -0.66 -0.89 10.23
N VAL A 161 0.29 0.01 9.99
CA VAL A 161 1.69 -0.37 9.89
C VAL A 161 2.18 -0.88 11.24
N THR A 162 3.12 -1.82 11.20
CA THR A 162 3.82 -2.27 12.40
C THR A 162 5.18 -1.56 12.50
N PRO A 163 5.82 -1.53 13.68
CA PRO A 163 7.14 -0.90 13.83
C PRO A 163 8.22 -1.47 12.91
N GLU A 164 8.06 -2.72 12.47
CA GLU A 164 8.99 -3.43 11.58
C GLU A 164 8.82 -3.04 10.11
N MET A 165 7.70 -2.40 9.75
CA MET A 165 7.48 -1.94 8.38
C MET A 165 8.32 -0.67 8.09
N PRO A 166 8.76 -0.44 6.83
CA PRO A 166 9.53 0.76 6.48
C PRO A 166 8.86 2.08 6.87
N GLN A 167 7.53 2.11 6.89
CA GLN A 167 6.72 3.27 7.30
C GLN A 167 6.50 3.34 8.81
N GLY A 168 6.92 2.31 9.56
CA GLY A 168 6.78 2.27 11.01
C GLY A 168 7.71 3.27 11.70
N MET A 169 7.30 3.76 12.87
CA MET A 169 8.12 4.61 13.72
C MET A 169 8.50 3.85 14.98
N GLN A 170 9.80 3.77 15.26
CA GLN A 170 10.27 3.15 16.49
C GLN A 170 9.78 3.96 17.71
N GLY A 171 9.34 3.26 18.72
CA GLY A 171 8.87 3.87 19.98
C GLY A 171 7.43 4.39 19.94
N LEU A 172 6.74 4.28 18.81
CA LEU A 172 5.30 4.54 18.76
C LEU A 172 4.53 3.27 19.15
N GLU A 173 3.65 3.37 20.14
CA GLU A 173 2.77 2.27 20.54
C GLU A 173 1.88 1.85 19.36
N PRO A 174 1.63 0.55 19.17
CA PRO A 174 0.71 0.07 18.14
C PRO A 174 -0.68 0.69 18.27
N VAL A 175 -1.40 0.77 17.15
CA VAL A 175 -2.78 1.25 17.15
C VAL A 175 -3.63 0.34 18.04
N ALA A 176 -4.26 0.90 19.07
CA ALA A 176 -5.10 0.15 19.98
C ALA A 176 -6.37 -0.38 19.29
N ASP A 177 -6.84 -1.57 19.66
CA ASP A 177 -8.05 -2.19 19.10
C ASP A 177 -9.28 -1.26 19.08
N PRO A 178 -9.57 -0.47 20.13
CA PRO A 178 -10.69 0.48 20.07
C PRO A 178 -10.56 1.52 18.95
N MET A 179 -9.33 1.91 18.57
CA MET A 179 -9.12 2.83 17.46
C MET A 179 -9.33 2.13 16.12
N MET A 180 -8.88 0.89 15.96
CA MET A 180 -9.16 0.08 14.76
C MET A 180 -10.66 -0.07 14.52
N LEU A 181 -11.44 -0.27 15.59
CA LEU A 181 -12.91 -0.31 15.51
C LEU A 181 -13.51 1.04 15.10
N LYS A 182 -12.93 2.16 15.55
CA LYS A 182 -13.36 3.52 15.12
C LYS A 182 -13.06 3.75 13.64
N TYR A 183 -11.89 3.34 13.15
CA TYR A 183 -11.54 3.42 11.73
C TYR A 183 -12.54 2.63 10.88
N ARG A 184 -12.82 1.38 11.26
CA ARG A 184 -13.82 0.56 10.57
C ARG A 184 -15.20 1.24 10.54
N SER A 185 -15.65 1.74 11.70
CA SER A 185 -16.95 2.39 11.80
C SER A 185 -17.06 3.62 10.89
N ALA A 186 -16.03 4.48 10.87
CA ALA A 186 -16.01 5.65 10.01
C ALA A 186 -15.96 5.28 8.52
N SER A 187 -15.15 4.28 8.17
CA SER A 187 -15.05 3.80 6.78
C SER A 187 -16.35 3.21 6.26
N ARG A 188 -17.15 2.56 7.13
CA ARG A 188 -18.45 1.98 6.77
C ARG A 188 -19.53 3.00 6.43
N GLU A 189 -19.32 4.26 6.74
CA GLU A 189 -20.21 5.34 6.29
C GLU A 189 -20.22 5.47 4.76
N PHE A 190 -19.12 5.08 4.10
CA PHE A 190 -18.93 5.15 2.64
C PHE A 190 -18.77 3.78 1.97
N LEU A 191 -18.05 2.86 2.61
CA LEU A 191 -17.71 1.53 2.10
C LEU A 191 -18.25 0.45 3.05
N PHE A 192 -19.43 -0.09 2.74
CA PHE A 192 -20.19 -0.95 3.66
C PHE A 192 -19.47 -2.26 4.04
N LYS A 193 -18.56 -2.72 3.17
CA LYS A 193 -17.74 -3.93 3.42
C LYS A 193 -16.37 -3.63 4.03
N ALA A 194 -16.19 -2.43 4.64
CA ALA A 194 -14.97 -2.16 5.39
C ALA A 194 -14.89 -3.08 6.63
N ASP A 195 -13.76 -3.78 6.79
CA ASP A 195 -13.52 -4.63 7.95
C ASP A 195 -12.03 -4.66 8.33
N ILE A 196 -11.73 -4.99 9.60
CA ILE A 196 -10.35 -5.06 10.09
C ILE A 196 -9.67 -6.25 9.42
N ALA A 197 -8.48 -6.03 8.86
CA ALA A 197 -7.65 -7.09 8.30
C ALA A 197 -7.32 -8.14 9.37
N LYS A 198 -7.34 -9.41 8.96
CA LYS A 198 -7.02 -10.55 9.83
C LYS A 198 -5.54 -10.84 9.82
#